data_1ed5f626bc8f7dbbefed551ce0ac936b
#
_entry.id   1ed5f626bc8f7dbbefed551ce0ac936b
#
_cell.length_a   1.000
_cell.length_b   1.000
_cell.length_c   1.000
_cell.angle_alpha   90.00
_cell.angle_beta   90.00
_cell.angle_gamma   90.00
#
_symmetry.space_group_name_H-M   'P 1'
#
loop_
_entity.id
_entity.type
_entity.pdbx_description
1 polymer ?
#
loop_
_entity_poly.entity_id
_entity_poly.type
_entity_poly.pdbx_seq_one_letter_code
_entity_poly.pdbx_strand_id
1 'polypeptide(L)'
;WYTGRCSVNTLRLTAEQGFDWISDTYDDDLPWWLEMGARDQLVIPYTLEANDMRFATAPGYIEGEQFFQYLKDSFDVLYAEGEAGAAKMFSIGLHCRLIGRPGKIAGLQRFLDYAQGHDGVWFARRLDIARHWAATHPPQRRERPSAMDRARFVGRFGGVFEHSPWVADRAFDLELGPAHDSATGLHNALCRVFRSAPAEERLGVLAAHPDLAGKLAQAKRLTADSSREQASAGLDALTDAERAEFQQMNTAYVAKHGFPFIIAVRDNTKASILAAFQARLAHDRAAEFATACAQVERIAALRLKDMLP
;
A
#
# COMPACT_ATOMS: atom_id res chain seq x y z
N TRP A 1 -20.83 11.00 13.35
CA TRP A 1 -20.30 11.57 14.59
C TRP A 1 -19.15 12.54 14.32
N TYR A 2 -19.08 13.63 15.08
CA TYR A 2 -17.97 14.58 15.10
C TYR A 2 -17.75 15.09 16.52
N THR A 3 -16.56 14.88 17.05
CA THR A 3 -16.19 15.30 18.41
C THR A 3 -15.51 16.67 18.41
N GLY A 4 -14.73 16.98 17.37
CA GLY A 4 -13.91 18.17 17.24
C GLY A 4 -12.62 18.14 18.08
N ARG A 5 -12.56 17.29 19.09
CA ARG A 5 -11.37 16.99 19.90
C ARG A 5 -11.45 15.54 20.36
N CYS A 6 -11.15 14.63 19.45
CA CYS A 6 -11.21 13.20 19.73
C CYS A 6 -10.08 12.75 20.67
N SER A 7 -10.36 11.71 21.46
CA SER A 7 -9.37 10.97 22.23
C SER A 7 -8.94 9.73 21.45
N VAL A 8 -7.89 9.05 21.93
CA VAL A 8 -7.43 7.77 21.35
C VAL A 8 -8.50 6.68 21.35
N ASN A 9 -9.55 6.80 22.17
CA ASN A 9 -10.65 5.86 22.26
C ASN A 9 -11.86 6.23 21.38
N THR A 10 -11.95 7.48 20.89
CA THR A 10 -13.15 7.99 20.22
C THR A 10 -13.51 7.16 18.99
N LEU A 11 -12.56 6.89 18.12
CA LEU A 11 -12.78 6.13 16.89
C LEU A 11 -13.33 4.72 17.20
N ARG A 12 -12.70 4.01 18.12
CA ARG A 12 -13.13 2.67 18.51
C ARG A 12 -14.55 2.69 19.10
N LEU A 13 -14.82 3.59 20.05
CA LEU A 13 -16.11 3.67 20.72
C LEU A 13 -17.24 4.05 19.75
N THR A 14 -17.02 4.97 18.82
CA THR A 14 -18.00 5.35 17.80
C THR A 14 -18.29 4.22 16.83
N ALA A 15 -17.25 3.48 16.40
CA ALA A 15 -17.41 2.30 15.55
C ALA A 15 -18.20 1.19 16.26
N GLU A 16 -17.89 0.91 17.54
CA GLU A 16 -18.60 -0.08 18.36
C GLU A 16 -20.08 0.30 18.57
N GLN A 17 -20.39 1.59 18.68
CA GLN A 17 -21.77 2.09 18.79
C GLN A 17 -22.55 2.09 17.48
N GLY A 18 -21.92 1.73 16.37
CA GLY A 18 -22.58 1.55 15.08
C GLY A 18 -22.90 2.84 14.32
N PHE A 19 -22.21 3.94 14.57
CA PHE A 19 -22.36 5.14 13.74
C PHE A 19 -21.98 4.86 12.29
N ASP A 20 -22.77 5.37 11.33
CA ASP A 20 -22.55 5.14 9.91
C ASP A 20 -21.26 5.80 9.41
N TRP A 21 -20.87 6.93 10.00
CA TRP A 21 -19.67 7.68 9.65
C TRP A 21 -19.14 8.51 10.82
N ILE A 22 -17.89 8.89 10.74
CA ILE A 22 -17.19 9.83 11.64
C ILE A 22 -16.54 10.93 10.82
N SER A 23 -16.24 12.09 11.46
CA SER A 23 -15.65 13.27 10.80
C SER A 23 -14.47 13.86 11.58
N ASP A 24 -13.84 13.12 12.49
CA ASP A 24 -12.76 13.64 13.33
C ASP A 24 -11.38 13.53 12.64
N THR A 25 -11.32 13.79 11.34
CA THR A 25 -10.06 13.89 10.55
C THR A 25 -10.08 15.12 9.66
N TYR A 26 -8.90 15.58 9.26
CA TYR A 26 -8.66 16.79 8.46
C TYR A 26 -7.64 16.52 7.33
N ASP A 27 -7.46 15.28 6.95
CA ASP A 27 -6.34 14.76 6.18
C ASP A 27 -6.66 14.48 4.71
N ASP A 28 -7.93 14.62 4.30
CA ASP A 28 -8.36 14.38 2.93
C ASP A 28 -9.57 15.26 2.56
N ASP A 29 -9.81 15.43 1.25
CA ASP A 29 -10.96 16.10 0.66
C ASP A 29 -12.01 15.12 0.10
N LEU A 30 -11.83 13.82 0.37
CA LEU A 30 -12.77 12.76 0.02
C LEU A 30 -13.01 11.81 1.20
N PRO A 31 -14.18 11.14 1.27
CA PRO A 31 -14.39 10.09 2.25
C PRO A 31 -13.48 8.89 2.01
N TRP A 32 -13.16 8.18 3.07
CA TRP A 32 -12.36 6.97 3.02
C TRP A 32 -12.76 5.97 4.11
N TRP A 33 -12.31 4.71 3.97
CA TRP A 33 -12.63 3.65 4.92
C TRP A 33 -11.47 3.38 5.86
N LEU A 34 -11.77 3.41 7.17
CA LEU A 34 -10.86 2.99 8.22
C LEU A 34 -11.18 1.55 8.61
N GLU A 35 -10.19 0.67 8.51
CA GLU A 35 -10.33 -0.72 8.94
C GLU A 35 -10.29 -0.81 10.46
N MET A 36 -11.41 -1.25 11.09
CA MET A 36 -11.58 -1.33 12.54
C MET A 36 -11.93 -2.76 13.00
N GLY A 37 -11.11 -3.72 12.61
CA GLY A 37 -11.33 -5.12 12.99
C GLY A 37 -12.54 -5.75 12.29
N ALA A 38 -13.63 -6.03 13.02
CA ALA A 38 -14.80 -6.71 12.46
C ALA A 38 -15.65 -5.83 11.52
N ARG A 39 -15.58 -4.50 11.66
CA ARG A 39 -16.34 -3.52 10.88
C ARG A 39 -15.42 -2.43 10.37
N ASP A 40 -15.60 -2.04 9.10
CA ASP A 40 -14.94 -0.86 8.55
C ASP A 40 -15.76 0.38 8.90
N GLN A 41 -15.09 1.45 9.29
CA GLN A 41 -15.71 2.72 9.65
C GLN A 41 -15.52 3.72 8.51
N LEU A 42 -16.61 4.27 8.00
CA LEU A 42 -16.53 5.36 7.03
C LEU A 42 -16.08 6.64 7.72
N VAL A 43 -15.08 7.28 7.15
CA VAL A 43 -14.58 8.59 7.54
C VAL A 43 -14.99 9.60 6.47
N ILE A 44 -15.63 10.69 6.88
CA ILE A 44 -15.92 11.84 6.03
C ILE A 44 -15.13 13.01 6.61
N PRO A 45 -14.00 13.39 6.01
CA PRO A 45 -13.12 14.44 6.54
C PRO A 45 -13.84 15.77 6.75
N TYR A 46 -13.29 16.58 7.63
CA TYR A 46 -13.81 17.90 7.93
C TYR A 46 -12.81 18.97 7.51
N THR A 47 -13.26 19.97 6.75
CA THR A 47 -12.43 21.08 6.30
C THR A 47 -12.32 22.12 7.40
N LEU A 48 -11.28 22.05 8.23
CA LEU A 48 -11.15 22.83 9.46
C LEU A 48 -11.03 24.33 9.19
N GLU A 49 -10.33 24.72 8.15
CA GLU A 49 -10.06 26.11 7.78
C GLU A 49 -11.30 26.86 7.27
N ALA A 50 -12.27 26.15 6.66
CA ALA A 50 -13.52 26.71 6.19
C ALA A 50 -14.56 26.80 7.32
N ASN A 51 -14.24 27.59 8.37
CA ASN A 51 -14.99 27.59 9.61
C ASN A 51 -15.19 29.04 10.11
N ASP A 52 -16.43 29.40 10.46
CA ASP A 52 -16.78 30.70 10.99
C ASP A 52 -16.16 31.02 12.38
N MET A 53 -15.59 30.01 13.06
CA MET A 53 -14.82 30.22 14.28
C MET A 53 -13.64 31.19 14.06
N ARG A 54 -13.16 31.31 12.83
CA ARG A 54 -12.11 32.28 12.45
C ARG A 54 -12.53 33.73 12.67
N PHE A 55 -13.81 34.02 12.82
CA PHE A 55 -14.26 35.36 13.30
C PHE A 55 -13.99 35.61 14.78
N ALA A 56 -13.68 34.56 15.55
CA ALA A 56 -13.46 34.67 17.00
C ALA A 56 -12.02 34.30 17.41
N THR A 57 -11.16 33.96 16.47
CA THR A 57 -9.75 33.56 16.73
C THR A 57 -8.79 34.39 15.89
N ALA A 58 -7.67 34.80 16.46
CA ALA A 58 -6.63 35.55 15.76
C ALA A 58 -5.56 34.61 15.13
N PRO A 59 -5.02 34.93 13.95
CA PRO A 59 -5.55 35.89 12.98
C PRO A 59 -6.82 35.30 12.32
N GLY A 60 -7.86 36.11 12.15
CA GLY A 60 -9.16 35.66 11.68
C GLY A 60 -9.85 36.63 10.76
N TYR A 61 -11.12 36.36 10.48
CA TYR A 61 -11.94 37.23 9.64
C TYR A 61 -12.47 38.40 10.47
N ILE A 62 -12.35 39.62 9.92
CA ILE A 62 -12.90 40.82 10.52
C ILE A 62 -14.32 41.06 9.99
N GLU A 63 -14.55 40.79 8.70
CA GLU A 63 -15.79 41.09 8.00
C GLU A 63 -16.24 39.93 7.10
N GLY A 64 -17.53 39.92 6.72
CA GLY A 64 -18.13 38.88 5.91
C GLY A 64 -17.51 38.72 4.52
N GLU A 65 -16.90 39.79 3.96
CA GLU A 65 -16.23 39.72 2.66
C GLU A 65 -14.99 38.83 2.70
N GLN A 66 -14.20 38.87 3.76
CA GLN A 66 -13.03 37.98 3.90
C GLN A 66 -13.44 36.52 4.00
N PHE A 67 -14.56 36.23 4.66
CA PHE A 67 -15.10 34.88 4.72
C PHE A 67 -15.61 34.41 3.35
N PHE A 68 -16.37 35.27 2.65
CA PHE A 68 -16.81 34.98 1.29
C PHE A 68 -15.64 34.69 0.36
N GLN A 69 -14.62 35.54 0.34
CA GLN A 69 -13.47 35.39 -0.55
C GLN A 69 -12.71 34.10 -0.26
N TYR A 70 -12.50 33.78 1.01
CA TYR A 70 -11.83 32.53 1.38
C TYR A 70 -12.59 31.29 0.91
N LEU A 71 -13.91 31.27 1.13
CA LEU A 71 -14.75 30.15 0.69
C LEU A 71 -14.79 30.04 -0.84
N LYS A 72 -14.84 31.21 -1.51
CA LYS A 72 -14.83 31.27 -2.98
C LYS A 72 -13.54 30.72 -3.57
N ASP A 73 -12.39 31.17 -3.07
CA ASP A 73 -11.09 30.73 -3.58
C ASP A 73 -10.88 29.23 -3.34
N SER A 74 -11.30 28.73 -2.17
CA SER A 74 -11.28 27.29 -1.87
C SER A 74 -12.17 26.50 -2.83
N PHE A 75 -13.38 26.99 -3.06
CA PHE A 75 -14.33 26.39 -4.00
C PHE A 75 -13.78 26.37 -5.44
N ASP A 76 -13.23 27.48 -5.91
CA ASP A 76 -12.73 27.61 -7.28
C ASP A 76 -11.61 26.61 -7.58
N VAL A 77 -10.69 26.39 -6.62
CA VAL A 77 -9.62 25.41 -6.75
C VAL A 77 -10.20 23.99 -6.82
N LEU A 78 -11.06 23.62 -5.86
CA LEU A 78 -11.64 22.29 -5.81
C LEU A 78 -12.61 22.02 -6.98
N TYR A 79 -13.30 23.06 -7.45
CA TYR A 79 -14.16 22.97 -8.63
C TYR A 79 -13.35 22.71 -9.91
N ALA A 80 -12.23 23.43 -10.09
CA ALA A 80 -11.32 23.19 -11.21
C ALA A 80 -10.72 21.78 -11.20
N GLU A 81 -10.38 21.23 -10.02
CA GLU A 81 -9.98 19.84 -9.90
C GLU A 81 -11.10 18.87 -10.29
N GLY A 82 -12.34 19.17 -9.91
CA GLY A 82 -13.52 18.39 -10.31
C GLY A 82 -13.75 18.40 -11.82
N GLU A 83 -13.62 19.55 -12.48
CA GLU A 83 -13.68 19.68 -13.94
C GLU A 83 -12.59 18.88 -14.64
N ALA A 84 -11.42 18.73 -14.01
CA ALA A 84 -10.32 17.89 -14.48
C ALA A 84 -10.54 16.38 -14.20
N GLY A 85 -11.68 15.99 -13.62
CA GLY A 85 -12.03 14.60 -13.33
C GLY A 85 -11.68 14.12 -11.92
N ALA A 86 -11.24 15.02 -11.03
CA ALA A 86 -10.90 14.71 -9.64
C ALA A 86 -11.86 15.42 -8.68
N ALA A 87 -13.12 14.97 -8.63
CA ALA A 87 -14.15 15.55 -7.77
C ALA A 87 -13.69 15.60 -6.32
N LYS A 88 -14.03 16.70 -5.63
CA LYS A 88 -13.64 16.98 -4.26
C LYS A 88 -14.86 17.35 -3.41
N MET A 89 -14.66 17.32 -2.11
CA MET A 89 -15.65 17.70 -1.12
C MET A 89 -15.02 18.72 -0.17
N PHE A 90 -15.79 19.76 0.23
CA PHE A 90 -15.38 20.53 1.38
C PHE A 90 -16.56 20.88 2.28
N SER A 91 -16.29 21.12 3.55
CA SER A 91 -17.29 21.40 4.57
C SER A 91 -17.13 22.80 5.09
N ILE A 92 -18.25 23.52 5.26
CA ILE A 92 -18.23 24.83 5.90
C ILE A 92 -18.75 24.68 7.33
N GLY A 93 -17.88 24.92 8.31
CA GLY A 93 -18.23 24.88 9.73
C GLY A 93 -18.94 26.15 10.17
N LEU A 94 -20.13 26.02 10.75
CA LEU A 94 -20.95 27.16 11.15
C LEU A 94 -21.37 27.05 12.62
N HIS A 95 -21.26 28.17 13.34
CA HIS A 95 -21.78 28.34 14.70
C HIS A 95 -22.87 29.41 14.70
N CYS A 96 -24.08 29.07 15.14
CA CYS A 96 -25.21 30.01 15.13
C CYS A 96 -24.90 31.35 15.82
N ARG A 97 -24.10 31.36 16.89
CA ARG A 97 -23.65 32.56 17.61
C ARG A 97 -22.67 33.43 16.83
N LEU A 98 -21.99 32.88 15.83
CA LEU A 98 -21.01 33.60 14.99
C LEU A 98 -21.62 33.99 13.66
N ILE A 99 -21.96 33.03 12.80
CA ILE A 99 -22.48 33.32 11.46
C ILE A 99 -23.86 33.94 11.48
N GLY A 100 -24.66 33.72 12.52
CA GLY A 100 -26.00 34.32 12.66
C GLY A 100 -26.01 35.83 12.85
N ARG A 101 -24.88 36.51 12.83
CA ARG A 101 -24.80 37.97 12.88
C ARG A 101 -24.94 38.57 11.49
N PRO A 102 -25.72 39.68 11.33
CA PRO A 102 -26.07 40.23 10.00
C PRO A 102 -24.88 40.50 9.08
N GLY A 103 -23.83 41.09 9.60
CA GLY A 103 -22.61 41.39 8.81
C GLY A 103 -21.81 40.15 8.39
N LYS A 104 -21.94 39.03 9.13
CA LYS A 104 -21.24 37.79 8.82
C LYS A 104 -22.04 36.91 7.89
N ILE A 105 -23.36 36.75 8.15
CA ILE A 105 -24.24 35.91 7.33
C ILE A 105 -24.29 36.36 5.87
N ALA A 106 -24.16 37.66 5.60
CA ALA A 106 -24.13 38.19 4.25
C ALA A 106 -22.98 37.63 3.38
N GLY A 107 -21.82 37.33 4.00
CA GLY A 107 -20.71 36.68 3.32
C GLY A 107 -21.05 35.23 2.94
N LEU A 108 -21.66 34.48 3.85
CA LEU A 108 -22.12 33.11 3.57
C LEU A 108 -23.21 33.08 2.48
N GLN A 109 -24.18 34.00 2.52
CA GLN A 109 -25.23 34.09 1.50
C GLN A 109 -24.63 34.30 0.10
N ARG A 110 -23.72 35.27 -0.04
CA ARG A 110 -23.03 35.47 -1.33
C ARG A 110 -22.28 34.24 -1.82
N PHE A 111 -21.64 33.51 -0.90
CA PHE A 111 -20.96 32.28 -1.26
C PHE A 111 -21.95 31.18 -1.75
N LEU A 112 -23.05 30.99 -1.05
CA LEU A 112 -24.08 30.02 -1.46
C LEU A 112 -24.66 30.36 -2.81
N ASP A 113 -24.99 31.66 -3.05
CA ASP A 113 -25.49 32.14 -4.36
C ASP A 113 -24.44 31.90 -5.46
N TYR A 114 -23.16 32.16 -5.16
CA TYR A 114 -22.05 31.91 -6.06
C TYR A 114 -21.94 30.44 -6.44
N ALA A 115 -21.84 29.56 -5.43
CA ALA A 115 -21.64 28.13 -5.63
C ALA A 115 -22.83 27.46 -6.31
N GLN A 116 -24.08 27.91 -6.06
CA GLN A 116 -25.28 27.43 -6.74
C GLN A 116 -25.32 27.78 -8.23
N GLY A 117 -24.55 28.76 -8.68
CA GLY A 117 -24.41 29.12 -10.08
C GLY A 117 -23.51 28.21 -10.91
N HIS A 118 -22.92 27.17 -10.31
CA HIS A 118 -22.00 26.23 -10.97
C HIS A 118 -22.66 24.88 -11.18
N ASP A 119 -22.54 24.33 -12.37
CA ASP A 119 -23.03 22.98 -12.70
C ASP A 119 -22.21 21.91 -11.98
N GLY A 120 -22.82 20.77 -11.67
CA GLY A 120 -22.15 19.64 -11.03
C GLY A 120 -21.87 19.81 -9.54
N VAL A 121 -22.32 20.91 -8.91
CA VAL A 121 -22.16 21.14 -7.46
C VAL A 121 -23.30 20.49 -6.70
N TRP A 122 -22.94 19.64 -5.75
CA TRP A 122 -23.89 18.94 -4.89
C TRP A 122 -23.88 19.49 -3.47
N PHE A 123 -24.93 20.19 -3.06
CA PHE A 123 -25.15 20.61 -1.66
C PHE A 123 -25.72 19.43 -0.87
N ALA A 124 -24.85 18.66 -0.25
CA ALA A 124 -25.20 17.38 0.35
C ALA A 124 -25.23 17.44 1.88
N ARG A 125 -26.12 16.65 2.48
CA ARG A 125 -25.97 16.28 3.90
C ARG A 125 -24.89 15.22 4.03
N ARG A 126 -24.18 15.19 5.15
CA ARG A 126 -23.14 14.17 5.39
C ARG A 126 -23.68 12.72 5.31
N LEU A 127 -24.93 12.50 5.70
CA LEU A 127 -25.57 11.19 5.54
C LEU A 127 -25.73 10.78 4.07
N ASP A 128 -26.06 11.74 3.19
CA ASP A 128 -26.21 11.46 1.76
C ASP A 128 -24.85 11.18 1.12
N ILE A 129 -23.79 11.89 1.54
CA ILE A 129 -22.41 11.60 1.16
C ILE A 129 -22.02 10.20 1.64
N ALA A 130 -22.30 9.85 2.90
CA ALA A 130 -21.97 8.54 3.46
C ALA A 130 -22.63 7.41 2.66
N ARG A 131 -23.91 7.55 2.33
CA ARG A 131 -24.66 6.55 1.55
C ARG A 131 -24.16 6.43 0.12
N HIS A 132 -23.88 7.56 -0.52
CA HIS A 132 -23.33 7.59 -1.87
C HIS A 132 -21.96 6.90 -1.90
N TRP A 133 -21.06 7.29 -0.98
CA TRP A 133 -19.72 6.72 -0.93
C TRP A 133 -19.73 5.22 -0.66
N ALA A 134 -20.54 4.76 0.29
CA ALA A 134 -20.69 3.34 0.58
C ALA A 134 -21.20 2.52 -0.61
N ALA A 135 -22.06 3.11 -1.44
CA ALA A 135 -22.60 2.45 -2.63
C ALA A 135 -21.61 2.43 -3.80
N THR A 136 -20.84 3.51 -3.99
CA THR A 136 -19.94 3.69 -5.16
C THR A 136 -18.50 3.27 -4.87
N HIS A 137 -18.06 3.34 -3.62
CA HIS A 137 -16.72 3.00 -3.12
C HIS A 137 -16.83 2.09 -1.89
N PRO A 138 -17.34 0.86 -2.02
CA PRO A 138 -17.46 -0.04 -0.87
C PRO A 138 -16.09 -0.34 -0.27
N PRO A 139 -16.01 -0.65 1.04
CA PRO A 139 -14.74 -0.95 1.69
C PRO A 139 -14.08 -2.16 1.01
N GLN A 140 -12.84 -1.97 0.59
CA GLN A 140 -12.02 -3.04 0.04
C GLN A 140 -11.24 -3.68 1.18
N ARG A 141 -11.82 -4.68 1.81
CA ARG A 141 -11.11 -5.46 2.82
C ARG A 141 -10.00 -6.23 2.13
N ARG A 142 -8.77 -5.95 2.50
CA ARG A 142 -7.64 -6.80 2.12
C ARG A 142 -7.83 -8.14 2.80
N GLU A 143 -7.77 -9.20 2.04
CA GLU A 143 -7.77 -10.54 2.62
C GLU A 143 -6.58 -10.71 3.55
N ARG A 144 -6.86 -10.96 4.81
CA ARG A 144 -5.84 -11.16 5.84
C ARG A 144 -5.32 -12.59 5.80
N PRO A 145 -4.01 -12.81 5.75
CA PRO A 145 -3.42 -14.14 5.82
C PRO A 145 -4.00 -15.00 6.95
N SER A 146 -4.19 -14.42 8.14
CA SER A 146 -4.73 -15.12 9.31
C SER A 146 -6.21 -15.52 9.20
N ALA A 147 -6.95 -14.95 8.25
CA ALA A 147 -8.38 -15.23 8.04
C ALA A 147 -8.65 -16.12 6.80
N MET A 148 -7.62 -16.50 6.07
CA MET A 148 -7.75 -17.36 4.89
C MET A 148 -7.90 -18.83 5.29
N ASP A 149 -8.62 -19.58 4.48
CA ASP A 149 -8.48 -21.03 4.46
C ASP A 149 -7.16 -21.45 3.80
N ARG A 150 -6.75 -22.71 4.02
CA ARG A 150 -5.48 -23.26 3.51
C ARG A 150 -5.35 -23.12 1.99
N ALA A 151 -6.38 -23.44 1.24
CA ALA A 151 -6.32 -23.45 -0.23
C ALA A 151 -6.08 -22.04 -0.78
N ARG A 152 -6.79 -21.03 -0.22
CA ARG A 152 -6.61 -19.62 -0.57
C ARG A 152 -5.24 -19.11 -0.14
N PHE A 153 -4.80 -19.46 1.07
CA PHE A 153 -3.51 -19.06 1.59
C PHE A 153 -2.36 -19.58 0.72
N VAL A 154 -2.35 -20.87 0.44
CA VAL A 154 -1.33 -21.49 -0.42
C VAL A 154 -1.44 -20.99 -1.86
N GLY A 155 -2.65 -20.80 -2.38
CA GLY A 155 -2.86 -20.23 -3.71
C GLY A 155 -2.28 -18.81 -3.84
N ARG A 156 -2.36 -17.99 -2.79
CA ARG A 156 -1.86 -16.62 -2.78
C ARG A 156 -0.37 -16.50 -2.47
N PHE A 157 0.13 -17.24 -1.49
CA PHE A 157 1.49 -17.09 -0.97
C PHE A 157 2.45 -18.23 -1.35
N GLY A 158 1.94 -19.29 -1.99
CA GLY A 158 2.77 -20.44 -2.38
C GLY A 158 3.86 -20.13 -3.40
N GLY A 159 3.71 -19.04 -4.17
CA GLY A 159 4.72 -18.55 -5.12
C GLY A 159 5.79 -17.64 -4.51
N VAL A 160 5.65 -17.24 -3.24
CA VAL A 160 6.62 -16.34 -2.56
C VAL A 160 8.01 -16.95 -2.53
N PHE A 161 8.10 -18.23 -2.23
CA PHE A 161 9.31 -19.04 -2.43
C PHE A 161 9.19 -19.75 -3.79
N GLU A 162 10.10 -19.47 -4.70
CA GLU A 162 10.03 -19.89 -6.10
C GLU A 162 9.74 -21.39 -6.22
N HIS A 163 8.67 -21.76 -6.95
CA HIS A 163 8.24 -23.15 -7.16
C HIS A 163 8.16 -24.05 -5.90
N SER A 164 8.00 -23.43 -4.71
CA SER A 164 8.07 -24.14 -3.44
C SER A 164 6.84 -23.85 -2.56
N PRO A 165 5.62 -24.19 -3.01
CA PRO A 165 4.38 -23.89 -2.27
C PRO A 165 4.29 -24.60 -0.92
N TRP A 166 5.09 -25.63 -0.69
CA TRP A 166 5.18 -26.34 0.59
C TRP A 166 5.60 -25.43 1.76
N VAL A 167 6.37 -24.34 1.48
CA VAL A 167 6.76 -23.38 2.51
C VAL A 167 5.52 -22.65 3.05
N ALA A 168 4.64 -22.20 2.16
CA ALA A 168 3.37 -21.58 2.55
C ALA A 168 2.42 -22.61 3.19
N ASP A 169 2.34 -23.80 2.63
CA ASP A 169 1.48 -24.87 3.15
C ASP A 169 1.83 -25.23 4.61
N ARG A 170 3.11 -25.44 4.91
CA ARG A 170 3.58 -25.69 6.29
C ARG A 170 3.48 -24.46 7.18
N ALA A 171 3.61 -23.24 6.63
CA ALA A 171 3.45 -22.02 7.42
C ALA A 171 2.00 -21.83 7.89
N PHE A 172 1.03 -22.31 7.13
CA PHE A 172 -0.38 -22.29 7.54
C PHE A 172 -0.61 -23.09 8.83
N ASP A 173 0.13 -24.17 9.08
CA ASP A 173 0.06 -24.97 10.30
C ASP A 173 0.62 -24.27 11.55
N LEU A 174 1.20 -23.08 11.41
CA LEU A 174 1.74 -22.30 12.54
C LEU A 174 0.66 -21.49 13.30
N GLU A 175 -0.62 -21.74 13.03
CA GLU A 175 -1.75 -21.01 13.64
C GLU A 175 -1.59 -19.49 13.47
N LEU A 176 -1.66 -19.03 12.23
CA LEU A 176 -1.47 -17.64 11.88
C LEU A 176 -2.50 -16.74 12.58
N GLY A 177 -2.03 -15.69 13.25
CA GLY A 177 -2.86 -14.68 13.92
C GLY A 177 -2.62 -13.29 13.34
N PRO A 178 -3.23 -12.24 13.92
CA PRO A 178 -3.16 -10.85 13.40
C PRO A 178 -1.74 -10.30 13.18
N ALA A 179 -0.75 -10.78 13.93
CA ALA A 179 0.65 -10.40 13.72
C ALA A 179 1.20 -10.83 12.34
N HIS A 180 0.57 -11.82 11.71
CA HIS A 180 0.96 -12.35 10.40
C HIS A 180 0.22 -11.68 9.23
N ASP A 181 -0.65 -10.70 9.50
CA ASP A 181 -1.41 -9.97 8.48
C ASP A 181 -0.59 -8.85 7.81
N SER A 182 0.65 -8.65 8.24
CA SER A 182 1.61 -7.75 7.63
C SER A 182 2.67 -8.50 6.82
N ALA A 183 3.29 -7.81 5.85
CA ALA A 183 4.40 -8.37 5.07
C ALA A 183 5.53 -8.92 5.96
N THR A 184 5.91 -8.17 7.00
CA THR A 184 6.97 -8.57 7.94
C THR A 184 6.56 -9.79 8.79
N GLY A 185 5.33 -9.79 9.31
CA GLY A 185 4.85 -10.89 10.15
C GLY A 185 4.75 -12.20 9.39
N LEU A 186 4.17 -12.17 8.18
CA LEU A 186 4.08 -13.35 7.32
C LEU A 186 5.46 -13.81 6.84
N HIS A 187 6.34 -12.88 6.45
CA HIS A 187 7.72 -13.19 6.09
C HIS A 187 8.43 -13.99 7.19
N ASN A 188 8.32 -13.54 8.44
CA ASN A 188 8.94 -14.24 9.57
C ASN A 188 8.41 -15.68 9.73
N ALA A 189 7.11 -15.88 9.55
CA ALA A 189 6.51 -17.22 9.61
C ALA A 189 7.02 -18.14 8.50
N LEU A 190 7.02 -17.66 7.25
CA LEU A 190 7.52 -18.40 6.09
C LEU A 190 9.03 -18.73 6.24
N CYS A 191 9.84 -17.75 6.65
CA CYS A 191 11.27 -17.97 6.88
C CYS A 191 11.56 -18.96 8.03
N ARG A 192 10.72 -18.96 9.07
CA ARG A 192 10.83 -19.97 10.15
C ARG A 192 10.66 -21.37 9.61
N VAL A 193 9.66 -21.60 8.75
CA VAL A 193 9.44 -22.89 8.07
C VAL A 193 10.63 -23.25 7.18
N PHE A 194 11.06 -22.33 6.32
CA PHE A 194 12.18 -22.54 5.41
C PHE A 194 13.48 -22.90 6.16
N ARG A 195 13.81 -22.14 7.21
CA ARG A 195 15.04 -22.37 8.02
C ARG A 195 15.01 -23.69 8.79
N SER A 196 13.83 -24.13 9.25
CA SER A 196 13.67 -25.40 9.98
C SER A 196 13.63 -26.62 9.07
N ALA A 197 13.50 -26.44 7.76
CA ALA A 197 13.48 -27.53 6.81
C ALA A 197 14.87 -28.18 6.66
N PRO A 198 14.94 -29.51 6.35
CA PRO A 198 16.18 -30.20 6.04
C PRO A 198 16.97 -29.50 4.94
N ALA A 199 18.31 -29.64 4.96
CA ALA A 199 19.19 -29.00 3.98
C ALA A 199 18.85 -29.39 2.53
N GLU A 200 18.39 -30.62 2.33
CA GLU A 200 17.97 -31.13 1.03
C GLU A 200 16.73 -30.40 0.49
N GLU A 201 15.72 -30.18 1.32
CA GLU A 201 14.52 -29.41 0.92
C GLU A 201 14.86 -27.95 0.59
N ARG A 202 15.73 -27.31 1.42
CA ARG A 202 16.22 -25.96 1.14
C ARG A 202 17.02 -25.90 -0.16
N LEU A 203 17.85 -26.90 -0.42
CA LEU A 203 18.58 -27.04 -1.68
C LEU A 203 17.61 -27.14 -2.87
N GLY A 204 16.50 -27.86 -2.71
CA GLY A 204 15.42 -27.94 -3.70
C GLY A 204 14.84 -26.56 -4.02
N VAL A 205 14.63 -25.70 -3.01
CA VAL A 205 14.18 -24.31 -3.23
C VAL A 205 15.23 -23.51 -4.01
N LEU A 206 16.51 -23.65 -3.67
CA LEU A 206 17.58 -22.96 -4.42
C LEU A 206 17.65 -23.43 -5.87
N ALA A 207 17.56 -24.74 -6.11
CA ALA A 207 17.61 -25.33 -7.45
C ALA A 207 16.38 -24.98 -8.32
N ALA A 208 15.27 -24.60 -7.69
CA ALA A 208 14.04 -24.18 -8.38
C ALA A 208 14.12 -22.72 -8.92
N HIS A 209 15.08 -21.92 -8.45
CA HIS A 209 15.26 -20.55 -8.94
C HIS A 209 15.83 -20.55 -10.35
N PRO A 210 15.37 -19.65 -11.22
CA PRO A 210 15.91 -19.53 -12.58
C PRO A 210 17.29 -18.84 -12.55
N ASP A 211 18.14 -19.21 -13.51
CA ASP A 211 19.40 -18.49 -13.77
C ASP A 211 19.13 -17.03 -14.13
N LEU A 212 19.96 -16.12 -13.63
CA LEU A 212 19.92 -14.71 -14.04
C LEU A 212 20.34 -14.58 -15.50
N ALA A 213 19.54 -13.87 -16.31
CA ALA A 213 19.76 -13.72 -17.77
C ALA A 213 19.96 -15.05 -18.52
N GLY A 214 19.53 -16.16 -17.93
CA GLY A 214 19.72 -17.49 -18.44
C GLY A 214 18.76 -17.88 -19.57
N LYS A 215 18.84 -19.16 -20.00
CA LYS A 215 18.02 -19.69 -21.11
C LYS A 215 16.51 -19.58 -20.87
N LEU A 216 16.03 -19.68 -19.62
CA LEU A 216 14.61 -19.54 -19.30
C LEU A 216 14.11 -18.10 -19.48
N ALA A 217 14.96 -17.09 -19.15
CA ALA A 217 14.67 -15.69 -19.42
C ALA A 217 14.57 -15.41 -20.93
N GLN A 218 15.51 -15.96 -21.70
CA GLN A 218 15.51 -15.85 -23.17
C GLN A 218 14.29 -16.51 -23.80
N ALA A 219 13.85 -17.64 -23.25
CA ALA A 219 12.68 -18.36 -23.74
C ALA A 219 11.34 -17.77 -23.21
N LYS A 220 11.35 -16.67 -22.44
CA LYS A 220 10.18 -16.07 -21.78
C LYS A 220 9.39 -17.08 -20.93
N ARG A 221 10.07 -17.97 -20.22
CA ARG A 221 9.50 -19.06 -19.40
C ARG A 221 9.71 -18.84 -17.90
N LEU A 222 10.03 -17.60 -17.49
CA LEU A 222 10.10 -17.20 -16.08
C LEU A 222 8.70 -17.04 -15.49
N THR A 223 8.60 -17.13 -14.16
CA THR A 223 7.39 -16.66 -13.46
C THR A 223 7.21 -15.16 -13.69
N ALA A 224 5.99 -14.67 -13.51
CA ALA A 224 5.70 -13.23 -13.67
C ALA A 224 6.54 -12.38 -12.69
N ASP A 225 6.77 -12.88 -11.47
CA ASP A 225 7.57 -12.19 -10.45
C ASP A 225 9.05 -12.16 -10.86
N SER A 226 9.64 -13.30 -11.21
CA SER A 226 11.03 -13.38 -11.67
C SER A 226 11.30 -12.55 -12.94
N SER A 227 10.32 -12.46 -13.84
CA SER A 227 10.42 -11.60 -15.02
C SER A 227 10.48 -10.12 -14.66
N ARG A 228 9.59 -9.66 -13.77
CA ARG A 228 9.58 -8.27 -13.29
C ARG A 228 10.85 -7.92 -12.51
N GLU A 229 11.29 -8.84 -11.66
CA GLU A 229 12.51 -8.68 -10.86
C GLU A 229 13.74 -8.52 -11.75
N GLN A 230 13.93 -9.37 -12.77
CA GLN A 230 15.06 -9.27 -13.69
C GLN A 230 15.01 -7.99 -14.55
N ALA A 231 13.85 -7.58 -15.02
CA ALA A 231 13.65 -6.35 -15.77
C ALA A 231 14.01 -5.10 -14.94
N SER A 232 13.73 -5.11 -13.63
CA SER A 232 14.03 -3.98 -12.74
C SER A 232 15.51 -3.60 -12.65
N ALA A 233 16.42 -4.53 -12.93
CA ALA A 233 17.88 -4.30 -12.98
C ALA A 233 18.44 -4.23 -14.42
N GLY A 234 17.56 -4.18 -15.43
CA GLY A 234 17.96 -4.10 -16.85
C GLY A 234 18.58 -5.39 -17.39
N LEU A 235 18.28 -6.54 -16.76
CA LEU A 235 18.80 -7.84 -17.24
C LEU A 235 18.07 -8.37 -18.47
N ASP A 236 16.96 -7.77 -18.84
CA ASP A 236 16.21 -8.00 -20.08
C ASP A 236 16.82 -7.29 -21.29
N ALA A 237 17.62 -6.25 -21.06
CA ALA A 237 18.25 -5.39 -22.08
C ALA A 237 19.78 -5.58 -22.18
N LEU A 238 20.30 -6.77 -21.91
CA LEU A 238 21.72 -7.08 -22.00
C LEU A 238 22.19 -7.11 -23.46
N THR A 239 23.40 -6.59 -23.70
CA THR A 239 24.13 -6.82 -24.95
C THR A 239 24.55 -8.28 -25.10
N ASP A 240 24.87 -8.73 -26.30
CA ASP A 240 25.32 -10.11 -26.56
C ASP A 240 26.58 -10.47 -25.75
N ALA A 241 27.53 -9.51 -25.60
CA ALA A 241 28.73 -9.70 -24.81
C ALA A 241 28.43 -9.88 -23.31
N GLU A 242 27.59 -9.02 -22.75
CA GLU A 242 27.15 -9.12 -21.35
C GLU A 242 26.39 -10.44 -21.10
N ARG A 243 25.55 -10.84 -22.04
CA ARG A 243 24.81 -12.09 -21.99
C ARG A 243 25.74 -13.31 -21.97
N ALA A 244 26.79 -13.29 -22.82
CA ALA A 244 27.78 -14.36 -22.83
C ALA A 244 28.55 -14.43 -21.51
N GLU A 245 28.91 -13.29 -20.91
CA GLU A 245 29.57 -13.21 -19.60
C GLU A 245 28.67 -13.81 -18.48
N PHE A 246 27.40 -13.40 -18.43
CA PHE A 246 26.43 -13.97 -17.46
C PHE A 246 26.28 -15.50 -17.66
N GLN A 247 26.22 -15.97 -18.89
CA GLN A 247 26.10 -17.40 -19.19
C GLN A 247 27.33 -18.20 -18.76
N GLN A 248 28.52 -17.65 -18.95
CA GLN A 248 29.77 -18.26 -18.52
C GLN A 248 29.83 -18.36 -16.98
N MET A 249 29.47 -17.27 -16.29
CA MET A 249 29.46 -17.23 -14.83
C MET A 249 28.39 -18.17 -14.24
N ASN A 250 27.19 -18.22 -14.79
CA ASN A 250 26.15 -19.17 -14.39
C ASN A 250 26.64 -20.62 -14.50
N THR A 251 27.27 -20.96 -15.63
CA THR A 251 27.81 -22.31 -15.85
C THR A 251 28.86 -22.67 -14.81
N ALA A 252 29.83 -21.79 -14.58
CA ALA A 252 30.88 -21.99 -13.58
C ALA A 252 30.32 -22.10 -12.14
N TYR A 253 29.32 -21.24 -11.84
CA TYR A 253 28.72 -21.22 -10.52
C TYR A 253 27.91 -22.50 -10.23
N VAL A 254 27.06 -22.93 -11.14
CA VAL A 254 26.30 -24.17 -10.99
C VAL A 254 27.22 -25.38 -10.91
N ALA A 255 28.29 -25.42 -11.72
CA ALA A 255 29.28 -26.51 -11.66
C ALA A 255 29.96 -26.58 -10.28
N LYS A 256 30.23 -25.44 -9.64
CA LYS A 256 30.89 -25.38 -8.33
C LYS A 256 29.93 -25.65 -7.17
N HIS A 257 28.75 -25.01 -7.16
CA HIS A 257 27.87 -24.98 -5.99
C HIS A 257 26.67 -25.94 -6.09
N GLY A 258 26.26 -26.34 -7.30
CA GLY A 258 25.18 -27.29 -7.56
C GLY A 258 23.78 -26.66 -7.54
N PHE A 259 23.67 -25.34 -7.56
CA PHE A 259 22.43 -24.58 -7.67
C PHE A 259 22.69 -23.24 -8.39
N PRO A 260 21.65 -22.55 -8.93
CA PRO A 260 21.80 -21.27 -9.60
C PRO A 260 22.31 -20.16 -8.68
N PHE A 261 22.94 -19.14 -9.25
CA PHE A 261 23.27 -17.93 -8.51
C PHE A 261 21.99 -17.15 -8.18
N ILE A 262 21.75 -16.91 -6.90
CA ILE A 262 20.56 -16.24 -6.39
C ILE A 262 20.96 -14.92 -5.72
N ILE A 263 20.33 -13.83 -6.13
CA ILE A 263 20.48 -12.51 -5.53
C ILE A 263 19.14 -11.77 -5.61
N ALA A 264 18.84 -10.95 -4.61
CA ALA A 264 17.67 -10.06 -4.64
C ALA A 264 17.89 -8.93 -5.66
N VAL A 265 17.49 -9.18 -6.90
CA VAL A 265 17.74 -8.28 -8.05
C VAL A 265 17.21 -6.87 -7.81
N ARG A 266 16.08 -6.73 -7.15
CA ARG A 266 15.46 -5.43 -6.83
C ARG A 266 16.32 -4.53 -5.92
N ASP A 267 17.24 -5.09 -5.18
CA ASP A 267 18.18 -4.36 -4.31
C ASP A 267 19.51 -4.04 -5.03
N ASN A 268 19.64 -4.44 -6.29
CA ASN A 268 20.92 -4.42 -6.99
C ASN A 268 20.83 -3.78 -8.37
N THR A 269 21.97 -3.31 -8.85
CA THR A 269 22.19 -2.89 -10.24
C THR A 269 22.90 -3.99 -11.00
N LYS A 270 22.91 -3.94 -12.32
CA LYS A 270 23.67 -4.86 -13.17
C LYS A 270 25.14 -4.97 -12.72
N ALA A 271 25.79 -3.83 -12.46
CA ALA A 271 27.19 -3.79 -12.02
C ALA A 271 27.41 -4.47 -10.65
N SER A 272 26.51 -4.22 -9.68
CA SER A 272 26.62 -4.86 -8.36
C SER A 272 26.34 -6.36 -8.42
N ILE A 273 25.45 -6.80 -9.31
CA ILE A 273 25.18 -8.23 -9.55
C ILE A 273 26.41 -8.93 -10.09
N LEU A 274 27.09 -8.36 -11.09
CA LEU A 274 28.35 -8.92 -11.65
C LEU A 274 29.44 -9.00 -10.58
N ALA A 275 29.64 -7.93 -9.82
CA ALA A 275 30.62 -7.91 -8.72
C ALA A 275 30.31 -8.98 -7.66
N ALA A 276 29.03 -9.10 -7.27
CA ALA A 276 28.60 -10.14 -6.34
C ALA A 276 28.81 -11.55 -6.89
N PHE A 277 28.56 -11.76 -8.16
CA PHE A 277 28.79 -13.04 -8.85
C PHE A 277 30.25 -13.47 -8.74
N GLN A 278 31.19 -12.56 -9.12
CA GLN A 278 32.62 -12.79 -9.06
C GLN A 278 33.11 -13.11 -7.62
N ALA A 279 32.66 -12.31 -6.65
CA ALA A 279 33.02 -12.50 -5.25
C ALA A 279 32.52 -13.85 -4.69
N ARG A 280 31.27 -14.19 -4.99
CA ARG A 280 30.62 -15.40 -4.46
C ARG A 280 31.09 -16.69 -5.15
N LEU A 281 31.64 -16.61 -6.35
CA LEU A 281 32.36 -17.73 -6.97
C LEU A 281 33.58 -18.19 -6.12
N ALA A 282 34.15 -17.30 -5.30
CA ALA A 282 35.25 -17.65 -4.41
C ALA A 282 34.82 -18.38 -3.13
N HIS A 283 33.53 -18.27 -2.73
CA HIS A 283 33.02 -18.91 -1.50
C HIS A 283 33.17 -20.45 -1.53
N ASP A 284 33.34 -21.05 -0.36
CA ASP A 284 33.10 -22.48 -0.22
C ASP A 284 31.60 -22.81 -0.30
N ARG A 285 31.30 -24.09 -0.47
CA ARG A 285 29.92 -24.54 -0.71
C ARG A 285 28.98 -24.25 0.48
N ALA A 286 29.49 -24.33 1.72
CA ALA A 286 28.67 -24.12 2.91
C ALA A 286 28.34 -22.63 3.11
N ALA A 287 29.34 -21.77 2.95
CA ALA A 287 29.15 -20.32 3.00
C ALA A 287 28.20 -19.84 1.90
N GLU A 288 28.36 -20.39 0.68
CA GLU A 288 27.52 -19.99 -0.44
C GLU A 288 26.07 -20.50 -0.31
N PHE A 289 25.87 -21.71 0.21
CA PHE A 289 24.54 -22.22 0.54
C PHE A 289 23.82 -21.31 1.55
N ALA A 290 24.50 -20.88 2.61
CA ALA A 290 23.94 -19.97 3.59
C ALA A 290 23.60 -18.60 2.98
N THR A 291 24.49 -18.07 2.14
CA THR A 291 24.26 -16.80 1.41
C THR A 291 23.07 -16.89 0.46
N ALA A 292 22.97 -17.96 -0.32
CA ALA A 292 21.85 -18.18 -1.24
C ALA A 292 20.51 -18.30 -0.49
N CYS A 293 20.47 -19.02 0.63
CA CYS A 293 19.28 -19.06 1.48
C CYS A 293 18.87 -17.67 1.97
N ALA A 294 19.79 -16.84 2.42
CA ALA A 294 19.51 -15.47 2.85
C ALA A 294 18.98 -14.60 1.70
N GLN A 295 19.48 -14.80 0.48
CA GLN A 295 18.96 -14.10 -0.71
C GLN A 295 17.54 -14.54 -1.06
N VAL A 296 17.21 -15.82 -0.96
CA VAL A 296 15.84 -16.32 -1.13
C VAL A 296 14.88 -15.67 -0.12
N GLU A 297 15.27 -15.62 1.13
CA GLU A 297 14.47 -14.95 2.16
C GLU A 297 14.30 -13.47 1.87
N ARG A 298 15.33 -12.78 1.36
CA ARG A 298 15.24 -11.38 0.96
C ARG A 298 14.28 -11.17 -0.22
N ILE A 299 14.32 -12.04 -1.22
CA ILE A 299 13.38 -12.04 -2.35
C ILE A 299 11.95 -12.22 -1.83
N ALA A 300 11.73 -13.19 -0.94
CA ALA A 300 10.43 -13.42 -0.31
C ALA A 300 9.91 -12.19 0.45
N ALA A 301 10.78 -11.47 1.17
CA ALA A 301 10.41 -10.22 1.84
C ALA A 301 9.95 -9.13 0.86
N LEU A 302 10.64 -8.99 -0.27
CA LEU A 302 10.29 -8.00 -1.30
C LEU A 302 8.97 -8.33 -1.98
N ARG A 303 8.72 -9.61 -2.30
CA ARG A 303 7.45 -10.08 -2.87
C ARG A 303 6.28 -9.86 -1.91
N LEU A 304 6.47 -10.16 -0.63
CA LEU A 304 5.42 -9.94 0.37
C LEU A 304 5.08 -8.47 0.59
N LYS A 305 6.05 -7.56 0.47
CA LYS A 305 5.79 -6.10 0.54
C LYS A 305 4.89 -5.60 -0.60
N ASP A 306 4.89 -6.26 -1.75
CA ASP A 306 3.99 -5.93 -2.85
C ASP A 306 2.58 -6.51 -2.63
N MET A 307 2.43 -7.50 -1.75
CA MET A 307 1.18 -8.23 -1.51
C MET A 307 0.45 -7.79 -0.24
N LEU A 308 1.19 -7.29 0.76
CA LEU A 308 0.71 -6.97 2.11
C LEU A 308 1.30 -5.63 2.60
N PRO A 309 0.60 -4.93 3.52
CA PRO A 309 1.11 -3.73 4.16
C PRO A 309 2.34 -3.98 5.05
#